data_7500a685a1d37a407b6f4595efa68826
#
_entry.id   7500a685a1d37a407b6f4595efa68826
#
_cell.length_a   1.000
_cell.length_b   1.000
_cell.length_c   1.000
_cell.angle_alpha   90.00
_cell.angle_beta   90.00
_cell.angle_gamma   90.00
#
_symmetry.space_group_name_H-M   'P 1'
#
loop_
_entity.id
_entity.type
_entity.pdbx_description
1 polymer ?
#
loop_
_entity_poly.entity_id
_entity_poly.type
_entity_poly.pdbx_seq_one_letter_code
_entity_poly.pdbx_strand_id
1 'polypeptide(L)'
;TDERKQELSNHYASVVSRITAARARRYAKTGVDTPVTLLGASKTMPAEDIAFLMRDCGLRVAGENRAQEFAAKYDDVIAAGGEYHFIGHLQTNKVKTLIGRAALIHSVDSVHLAQEIGRQSLAAGVTTRVLGEVNSGCEASKSGVAPADARAFFAEIAAIPGIELAGMM
;
A
#
# COMPACT_ATOMS: atom_id res chain seq x y z
N THR A 1 -16.79 4.93 -20.32
CA THR A 1 -17.27 4.32 -21.58
C THR A 1 -16.98 2.83 -21.57
N ASP A 2 -17.73 2.02 -22.35
CA ASP A 2 -17.54 0.57 -22.45
C ASP A 2 -16.15 0.22 -23.03
N GLU A 3 -15.66 1.01 -23.98
CA GLU A 3 -14.31 0.87 -24.53
C GLU A 3 -13.24 1.01 -23.44
N ARG A 4 -13.37 2.01 -22.55
CA ARG A 4 -12.46 2.21 -21.42
C ARG A 4 -12.46 1.02 -20.45
N LYS A 5 -13.64 0.49 -20.15
CA LYS A 5 -13.77 -0.70 -19.29
C LYS A 5 -13.14 -1.93 -19.92
N GLN A 6 -13.31 -2.12 -21.21
CA GLN A 6 -12.71 -3.23 -21.95
C GLN A 6 -11.17 -3.13 -21.95
N GLU A 7 -10.63 -1.93 -22.15
CA GLU A 7 -9.19 -1.66 -22.08
C GLU A 7 -8.63 -2.00 -20.69
N LEU A 8 -9.26 -1.49 -19.63
CA LEU A 8 -8.86 -1.76 -18.24
C LEU A 8 -8.90 -3.26 -17.92
N SER A 9 -9.96 -3.95 -18.32
CA SER A 9 -10.12 -5.38 -18.11
C SER A 9 -9.00 -6.18 -18.81
N ASN A 10 -8.69 -5.85 -20.05
CA ASN A 10 -7.64 -6.49 -20.83
C ASN A 10 -6.25 -6.27 -20.20
N HIS A 11 -5.95 -5.05 -19.77
CA HIS A 11 -4.69 -4.74 -19.09
C HIS A 11 -4.57 -5.49 -17.76
N TYR A 12 -5.63 -5.50 -16.95
CA TYR A 12 -5.67 -6.22 -15.68
C TYR A 12 -5.43 -7.73 -15.90
N ALA A 13 -6.16 -8.35 -16.83
CA ALA A 13 -6.02 -9.77 -17.14
C ALA A 13 -4.60 -10.11 -17.61
N SER A 14 -3.98 -9.25 -18.43
CA SER A 14 -2.59 -9.41 -18.87
C SER A 14 -1.61 -9.40 -17.70
N VAL A 15 -1.77 -8.46 -16.74
CA VAL A 15 -0.90 -8.40 -15.55
C VAL A 15 -1.07 -9.63 -14.68
N VAL A 16 -2.31 -10.05 -14.41
CA VAL A 16 -2.62 -11.26 -13.61
C VAL A 16 -2.01 -12.50 -14.25
N SER A 17 -2.14 -12.66 -15.57
CA SER A 17 -1.52 -13.78 -16.32
C SER A 17 0.00 -13.82 -16.15
N ARG A 18 0.67 -12.66 -16.24
CA ARG A 18 2.12 -12.56 -16.04
C ARG A 18 2.55 -12.91 -14.62
N ILE A 19 1.80 -12.47 -13.60
CA ILE A 19 2.06 -12.83 -12.19
C ILE A 19 1.90 -14.34 -12.00
N THR A 20 0.82 -14.94 -12.52
CA THR A 20 0.55 -16.37 -12.42
C THR A 20 1.68 -17.19 -13.06
N ALA A 21 2.10 -16.80 -14.27
CA ALA A 21 3.20 -17.47 -14.96
C ALA A 21 4.55 -17.33 -14.20
N ALA A 22 4.81 -16.17 -13.60
CA ALA A 22 6.02 -15.96 -12.80
C ALA A 22 6.01 -16.80 -11.50
N ARG A 23 4.87 -16.91 -10.83
CA ARG A 23 4.69 -17.78 -9.65
C ARG A 23 4.93 -19.25 -10.01
N ALA A 24 4.34 -19.72 -11.10
CA ALA A 24 4.53 -21.09 -11.57
C ALA A 24 6.00 -21.40 -11.87
N ARG A 25 6.72 -20.49 -12.55
CA ARG A 25 8.17 -20.65 -12.80
C ARG A 25 8.98 -20.69 -11.49
N ARG A 26 8.65 -19.83 -10.53
CA ARG A 26 9.30 -19.85 -9.21
C ARG A 26 9.07 -21.17 -8.49
N TYR A 27 7.81 -21.63 -8.46
CA TYR A 27 7.46 -22.90 -7.84
C TYR A 27 8.21 -24.08 -8.47
N ALA A 28 8.23 -24.16 -9.79
CA ALA A 28 8.97 -25.21 -10.50
C ALA A 28 10.48 -25.21 -10.19
N LYS A 29 11.06 -24.02 -9.91
CA LYS A 29 12.49 -23.88 -9.61
C LYS A 29 12.84 -24.10 -8.12
N THR A 30 11.97 -23.71 -7.21
CA THR A 30 12.29 -23.61 -5.77
C THR A 30 11.39 -24.46 -4.86
N GLY A 31 10.27 -24.98 -5.35
CA GLY A 31 9.24 -25.64 -4.56
C GLY A 31 8.43 -24.68 -3.65
N VAL A 32 8.68 -23.37 -3.74
CA VAL A 32 8.06 -22.36 -2.86
C VAL A 32 6.92 -21.64 -3.59
N ASP A 33 5.70 -21.75 -3.07
CA ASP A 33 4.54 -20.98 -3.54
C ASP A 33 4.14 -19.94 -2.48
N THR A 34 4.76 -18.77 -2.55
CA THR A 34 4.34 -17.63 -1.72
C THR A 34 3.27 -16.82 -2.45
N PRO A 35 2.16 -16.46 -1.80
CA PRO A 35 1.16 -15.56 -2.37
C PRO A 35 1.78 -14.25 -2.84
N VAL A 36 1.24 -13.71 -3.94
CA VAL A 36 1.58 -12.38 -4.46
C VAL A 36 0.30 -11.58 -4.57
N THR A 37 0.23 -10.46 -3.87
CA THR A 37 -0.89 -9.54 -3.96
C THR A 37 -0.61 -8.50 -5.03
N LEU A 38 -1.52 -8.38 -6.01
CA LEU A 38 -1.50 -7.28 -6.97
C LEU A 38 -2.14 -6.05 -6.33
N LEU A 39 -1.36 -4.99 -6.21
CA LEU A 39 -1.84 -3.68 -5.81
C LEU A 39 -1.94 -2.76 -7.03
N GLY A 40 -3.13 -2.24 -7.29
CA GLY A 40 -3.36 -1.26 -8.35
C GLY A 40 -3.05 0.16 -7.88
N ALA A 41 -2.00 0.79 -8.44
CA ALA A 41 -1.69 2.19 -8.13
C ALA A 41 -2.77 3.12 -8.70
N SER A 42 -3.54 3.76 -7.83
CA SER A 42 -4.73 4.55 -8.16
C SER A 42 -4.46 6.04 -8.41
N LYS A 43 -3.20 6.47 -8.25
CA LYS A 43 -2.83 7.86 -8.51
C LYS A 43 -3.24 8.28 -9.92
N THR A 44 -3.81 9.49 -10.05
CA THR A 44 -4.30 10.06 -11.31
C THR A 44 -5.46 9.31 -11.98
N MET A 45 -5.96 8.23 -11.38
CA MET A 45 -7.09 7.46 -11.91
C MET A 45 -8.41 7.93 -11.29
N PRO A 46 -9.51 7.98 -12.08
CA PRO A 46 -10.85 8.20 -11.54
C PRO A 46 -11.26 7.07 -10.57
N ALA A 47 -12.02 7.41 -9.53
CA ALA A 47 -12.53 6.43 -8.56
C ALA A 47 -13.38 5.34 -9.23
N GLU A 48 -14.15 5.70 -10.24
CA GLU A 48 -15.00 4.78 -11.01
C GLU A 48 -14.21 3.68 -11.74
N ASP A 49 -13.01 3.98 -12.28
CA ASP A 49 -12.14 3.02 -12.93
C ASP A 49 -11.60 2.00 -11.90
N ILE A 50 -11.23 2.47 -10.71
CA ILE A 50 -10.76 1.63 -9.62
C ILE A 50 -11.89 0.72 -9.13
N ALA A 51 -13.06 1.30 -8.88
CA ALA A 51 -14.25 0.57 -8.44
C ALA A 51 -14.69 -0.48 -9.47
N PHE A 52 -14.59 -0.20 -10.76
CA PHE A 52 -14.82 -1.17 -11.83
C PHE A 52 -13.83 -2.35 -11.75
N LEU A 53 -12.52 -2.06 -11.66
CA LEU A 53 -11.50 -3.12 -11.54
C LEU A 53 -11.74 -4.01 -10.33
N MET A 54 -12.21 -3.44 -9.22
CA MET A 54 -12.51 -4.20 -8.01
C MET A 54 -13.75 -5.07 -8.15
N ARG A 55 -14.87 -4.51 -8.60
CA ARG A 55 -16.14 -5.24 -8.69
C ARG A 55 -16.16 -6.26 -9.81
N ASP A 56 -15.64 -5.86 -10.98
CA ASP A 56 -15.87 -6.60 -12.22
C ASP A 56 -14.64 -7.42 -12.67
N CYS A 57 -13.42 -7.01 -12.27
CA CYS A 57 -12.17 -7.67 -12.69
C CYS A 57 -11.48 -8.45 -11.55
N GLY A 58 -11.85 -8.19 -10.29
CA GLY A 58 -11.29 -8.92 -9.14
C GLY A 58 -10.03 -8.31 -8.53
N LEU A 59 -9.72 -7.03 -8.80
CA LEU A 59 -8.70 -6.30 -8.06
C LEU A 59 -9.12 -6.20 -6.58
N ARG A 60 -8.21 -6.56 -5.66
CA ARG A 60 -8.52 -6.56 -4.22
C ARG A 60 -7.93 -5.37 -3.50
N VAL A 61 -6.82 -4.84 -3.96
CA VAL A 61 -6.06 -3.80 -3.28
C VAL A 61 -5.76 -2.67 -4.25
N ALA A 62 -6.08 -1.44 -3.86
CA ALA A 62 -5.62 -0.23 -4.52
C ALA A 62 -4.67 0.55 -3.61
N GLY A 63 -3.79 1.34 -4.18
CA GLY A 63 -2.84 2.17 -3.44
C GLY A 63 -2.76 3.59 -3.97
N GLU A 64 -2.81 4.57 -3.08
CA GLU A 64 -2.79 5.99 -3.41
C GLU A 64 -1.54 6.69 -2.88
N ASN A 65 -1.08 7.67 -3.63
CA ASN A 65 0.13 8.42 -3.30
C ASN A 65 -0.13 9.72 -2.55
N ARG A 66 -1.32 10.28 -2.61
CA ARG A 66 -1.66 11.56 -2.02
C ARG A 66 -2.81 11.44 -1.04
N ALA A 67 -2.63 11.94 0.19
CA ALA A 67 -3.64 11.81 1.24
C ALA A 67 -4.99 12.45 0.88
N GLN A 68 -4.98 13.55 0.11
CA GLN A 68 -6.21 14.20 -0.36
C GLN A 68 -6.96 13.33 -1.39
N GLU A 69 -6.23 12.73 -2.34
CA GLU A 69 -6.81 11.82 -3.33
C GLU A 69 -7.30 10.53 -2.65
N PHE A 70 -6.54 10.02 -1.67
CA PHE A 70 -6.96 8.90 -0.85
C PHE A 70 -8.32 9.18 -0.18
N ALA A 71 -8.45 10.33 0.48
CA ALA A 71 -9.70 10.69 1.17
C ALA A 71 -10.87 10.87 0.20
N ALA A 72 -10.62 11.44 -0.98
CA ALA A 72 -11.66 11.68 -1.98
C ALA A 72 -12.19 10.40 -2.63
N LYS A 73 -11.36 9.36 -2.74
CA LYS A 73 -11.71 8.08 -3.40
C LYS A 73 -12.08 6.97 -2.40
N TYR A 74 -11.89 7.20 -1.10
CA TYR A 74 -11.98 6.16 -0.08
C TYR A 74 -13.31 5.42 -0.10
N ASP A 75 -14.41 6.17 -0.06
CA ASP A 75 -15.75 5.58 0.04
C ASP A 75 -16.09 4.73 -1.18
N ASP A 76 -15.69 5.15 -2.38
CA ASP A 76 -15.91 4.41 -3.63
C ASP A 76 -15.11 3.09 -3.65
N VAL A 77 -13.85 3.12 -3.18
CA VAL A 77 -12.98 1.95 -3.10
C VAL A 77 -13.53 0.93 -2.11
N ILE A 78 -13.95 1.38 -0.92
CA ILE A 78 -14.50 0.51 0.11
C ILE A 78 -15.86 -0.05 -0.31
N ALA A 79 -16.73 0.76 -0.90
CA ALA A 79 -18.01 0.30 -1.45
C ALA A 79 -17.85 -0.72 -2.58
N ALA A 80 -16.73 -0.69 -3.30
CA ALA A 80 -16.38 -1.69 -4.31
C ALA A 80 -15.83 -3.00 -3.72
N GLY A 81 -15.68 -3.10 -2.40
CA GLY A 81 -15.22 -4.31 -1.69
C GLY A 81 -13.70 -4.51 -1.68
N GLY A 82 -12.93 -3.45 -1.93
CA GLY A 82 -11.47 -3.48 -1.93
C GLY A 82 -10.84 -2.99 -0.63
N GLU A 83 -9.53 -3.25 -0.49
CA GLU A 83 -8.67 -2.62 0.51
C GLU A 83 -7.97 -1.42 -0.10
N TYR A 84 -7.85 -0.33 0.69
CA TYR A 84 -7.16 0.87 0.23
C TYR A 84 -5.90 1.10 1.04
N HIS A 85 -4.75 1.06 0.36
CA HIS A 85 -3.42 1.28 0.93
C HIS A 85 -2.90 2.67 0.62
N PHE A 86 -2.01 3.17 1.45
CA PHE A 86 -1.27 4.39 1.16
C PHE A 86 0.17 4.04 0.82
N ILE A 87 0.64 4.45 -0.36
CA ILE A 87 1.94 4.05 -0.92
C ILE A 87 2.85 5.23 -1.28
N GLY A 88 2.40 6.48 -1.06
CA GLY A 88 3.19 7.68 -1.33
C GLY A 88 3.89 8.22 -0.08
N HIS A 89 4.77 9.20 -0.25
CA HIS A 89 5.41 9.88 0.88
C HIS A 89 4.36 10.53 1.79
N LEU A 90 4.40 10.19 3.08
CA LEU A 90 3.44 10.65 4.08
C LEU A 90 4.01 11.76 4.94
N GLN A 91 3.45 12.94 4.83
CA GLN A 91 3.73 14.04 5.75
C GLN A 91 2.98 13.84 7.08
N THR A 92 3.61 14.17 8.20
CA THR A 92 3.01 14.00 9.54
C THR A 92 1.68 14.72 9.72
N ASN A 93 1.52 15.92 9.13
CA ASN A 93 0.26 16.67 9.18
C ASN A 93 -0.90 16.05 8.37
N LYS A 94 -0.62 15.00 7.59
CA LYS A 94 -1.62 14.25 6.82
C LYS A 94 -1.98 12.89 7.43
N VAL A 95 -1.25 12.45 8.46
CA VAL A 95 -1.47 11.16 9.12
C VAL A 95 -2.93 10.95 9.50
N LYS A 96 -3.57 11.97 10.11
CA LYS A 96 -4.97 11.91 10.55
C LYS A 96 -5.95 11.49 9.45
N THR A 97 -5.67 11.82 8.19
CA THR A 97 -6.51 11.46 7.05
C THR A 97 -6.58 9.95 6.80
N LEU A 98 -5.51 9.23 7.19
CA LEU A 98 -5.33 7.80 6.89
C LEU A 98 -5.72 6.88 8.06
N ILE A 99 -5.67 7.39 9.31
CA ILE A 99 -5.96 6.59 10.50
C ILE A 99 -7.39 6.05 10.48
N GLY A 100 -7.52 4.73 10.72
CA GLY A 100 -8.80 4.02 10.68
C GLY A 100 -9.39 3.82 9.27
N ARG A 101 -8.66 4.24 8.23
CA ARG A 101 -9.07 4.14 6.82
C ARG A 101 -8.09 3.34 5.97
N ALA A 102 -6.80 3.65 6.02
CA ALA A 102 -5.80 2.90 5.28
C ALA A 102 -5.63 1.51 5.88
N ALA A 103 -5.80 0.48 5.05
CA ALA A 103 -5.57 -0.91 5.46
C ALA A 103 -4.07 -1.19 5.72
N LEU A 104 -3.19 -0.47 5.01
CA LEU A 104 -1.74 -0.53 5.19
C LEU A 104 -1.09 0.78 4.70
N ILE A 105 -0.20 1.35 5.50
CA ILE A 105 0.66 2.48 5.11
C ILE A 105 2.04 1.92 4.79
N HIS A 106 2.48 2.05 3.53
CA HIS A 106 3.73 1.43 3.05
C HIS A 106 4.98 2.28 3.32
N SER A 107 4.84 3.58 3.51
CA SER A 107 5.89 4.58 3.37
C SER A 107 6.34 5.20 4.70
N VAL A 108 6.52 4.37 5.72
CA VAL A 108 7.03 4.86 7.01
C VAL A 108 8.55 4.91 6.93
N ASP A 109 9.08 6.12 6.76
CA ASP A 109 10.49 6.40 6.47
C ASP A 109 11.27 6.93 7.68
N SER A 110 10.61 7.15 8.81
CA SER A 110 11.24 7.71 10.01
C SER A 110 10.51 7.30 11.30
N VAL A 111 11.25 7.24 12.40
CA VAL A 111 10.71 7.02 13.75
C VAL A 111 9.69 8.10 14.13
N HIS A 112 9.99 9.36 13.76
CA HIS A 112 9.09 10.49 14.01
C HIS A 112 7.72 10.31 13.36
N LEU A 113 7.68 9.87 12.09
CA LEU A 113 6.43 9.56 11.40
C LEU A 113 5.70 8.37 12.05
N ALA A 114 6.42 7.31 12.40
CA ALA A 114 5.85 6.14 13.08
C ALA A 114 5.23 6.53 14.44
N GLN A 115 5.90 7.35 15.22
CA GLN A 115 5.37 7.87 16.51
C GLN A 115 4.09 8.67 16.30
N GLU A 116 4.02 9.52 15.29
CA GLU A 116 2.80 10.28 14.99
C GLU A 116 1.64 9.36 14.54
N ILE A 117 1.93 8.34 13.71
CA ILE A 117 0.93 7.32 13.35
C ILE A 117 0.44 6.60 14.60
N GLY A 118 1.34 6.12 15.46
CA GLY A 118 0.98 5.43 16.70
C GLY A 118 0.12 6.30 17.64
N ARG A 119 0.53 7.54 17.85
CA ARG A 119 -0.20 8.51 18.67
C ARG A 119 -1.63 8.74 18.16
N GLN A 120 -1.79 8.95 16.85
CA GLN A 120 -3.10 9.16 16.22
C GLN A 120 -3.96 7.89 16.27
N SER A 121 -3.35 6.72 16.07
CA SER A 121 -4.03 5.42 16.13
C SER A 121 -4.59 5.15 17.52
N LEU A 122 -3.78 5.36 18.56
CA LEU A 122 -4.24 5.24 19.97
C LEU A 122 -5.38 6.20 20.27
N ALA A 123 -5.29 7.44 19.84
CA ALA A 123 -6.33 8.44 20.04
C ALA A 123 -7.65 8.06 19.32
N ALA A 124 -7.55 7.32 18.22
CA ALA A 124 -8.72 6.80 17.47
C ALA A 124 -9.19 5.41 17.94
N GLY A 125 -8.51 4.78 18.91
CA GLY A 125 -8.84 3.45 19.40
C GLY A 125 -8.59 2.33 18.39
N VAL A 126 -7.63 2.52 17.47
CA VAL A 126 -7.28 1.54 16.43
C VAL A 126 -5.79 1.21 16.45
N THR A 127 -5.42 0.12 15.77
CA THR A 127 -4.03 -0.20 15.44
C THR A 127 -3.84 -0.05 13.93
N THR A 128 -2.83 0.73 13.52
CA THR A 128 -2.54 0.97 12.11
C THR A 128 -1.40 0.05 11.65
N ARG A 129 -1.61 -0.70 10.58
CA ARG A 129 -0.58 -1.55 9.95
C ARG A 129 0.33 -0.69 9.08
N VAL A 130 1.65 -0.94 9.20
CA VAL A 130 2.66 -0.16 8.48
C VAL A 130 3.75 -1.04 7.90
N LEU A 131 4.38 -0.57 6.81
CA LEU A 131 5.69 -1.05 6.35
C LEU A 131 6.73 0.02 6.62
N GLY A 132 7.92 -0.38 7.06
CA GLY A 132 9.06 0.51 7.09
C GLY A 132 9.67 0.67 5.70
N GLU A 133 9.95 1.90 5.28
CA GLU A 133 10.53 2.20 3.97
C GLU A 133 12.05 2.20 4.05
N VAL A 134 12.71 1.39 3.19
CA VAL A 134 14.17 1.29 3.07
C VAL A 134 14.62 1.79 1.71
N ASN A 135 15.52 2.75 1.69
CA ASN A 135 16.15 3.24 0.47
C ASN A 135 17.27 2.29 0.01
N SER A 136 16.89 1.17 -0.56
CA SER A 136 17.81 0.12 -0.98
C SER A 136 18.81 0.54 -2.04
N GLY A 137 18.46 1.54 -2.87
CA GLY A 137 19.33 2.12 -3.90
C GLY A 137 20.27 3.21 -3.40
N CYS A 138 20.14 3.63 -2.13
CA CYS A 138 20.88 4.76 -1.56
C CYS A 138 20.80 6.05 -2.42
N GLU A 139 19.66 6.26 -3.08
CA GLU A 139 19.42 7.44 -3.90
C GLU A 139 19.05 8.63 -3.03
N ALA A 140 19.81 9.73 -3.10
CA ALA A 140 19.57 10.93 -2.28
C ALA A 140 18.20 11.59 -2.48
N SER A 141 17.54 11.34 -3.62
CA SER A 141 16.21 11.87 -3.96
C SER A 141 15.04 11.00 -3.46
N LYS A 142 15.32 9.84 -2.86
CA LYS A 142 14.30 8.89 -2.39
C LYS A 142 14.17 8.93 -0.87
N SER A 143 12.94 8.70 -0.39
CA SER A 143 12.64 8.48 1.03
C SER A 143 13.15 7.11 1.48
N GLY A 144 13.03 6.84 2.78
CA GLY A 144 13.41 5.58 3.39
C GLY A 144 14.74 5.65 4.13
N VAL A 145 14.90 4.79 5.12
CA VAL A 145 16.14 4.67 5.89
C VAL A 145 17.23 3.97 5.07
N ALA A 146 18.48 4.27 5.35
CA ALA A 146 19.59 3.56 4.71
C ALA A 146 19.58 2.07 5.11
N PRO A 147 20.02 1.14 4.22
CA PRO A 147 20.06 -0.29 4.55
C PRO A 147 20.87 -0.60 5.82
N ALA A 148 21.93 0.16 6.10
CA ALA A 148 22.74 -0.01 7.31
C ALA A 148 21.96 0.27 8.60
N ASP A 149 21.00 1.20 8.55
CA ASP A 149 20.20 1.63 9.70
C ASP A 149 18.89 0.85 9.84
N ALA A 150 18.52 0.08 8.84
CA ALA A 150 17.21 -0.57 8.73
C ALA A 150 16.89 -1.44 9.96
N ARG A 151 17.86 -2.24 10.45
CA ARG A 151 17.64 -3.14 11.60
C ARG A 151 17.27 -2.37 12.88
N ALA A 152 18.00 -1.29 13.17
CA ALA A 152 17.74 -0.45 14.33
C ALA A 152 16.39 0.25 14.20
N PHE A 153 16.13 0.82 13.02
CA PHE A 153 14.85 1.46 12.68
C PHE A 153 13.66 0.52 12.87
N PHE A 154 13.71 -0.70 12.34
CA PHE A 154 12.61 -1.67 12.50
C PHE A 154 12.39 -2.09 13.95
N ALA A 155 13.47 -2.28 14.72
CA ALA A 155 13.35 -2.60 16.14
C ALA A 155 12.66 -1.47 16.92
N GLU A 156 12.99 -0.21 16.59
CA GLU A 156 12.42 0.97 17.25
C GLU A 156 10.95 1.16 16.88
N ILE A 157 10.58 1.11 15.60
CA ILE A 157 9.19 1.32 15.18
C ILE A 157 8.28 0.17 15.59
N ALA A 158 8.77 -1.06 15.67
CA ALA A 158 7.98 -2.21 16.15
C ALA A 158 7.57 -2.08 17.62
N ALA A 159 8.28 -1.31 18.42
CA ALA A 159 7.97 -1.06 19.82
C ALA A 159 6.96 0.07 20.04
N ILE A 160 6.56 0.81 18.99
CA ILE A 160 5.66 1.96 19.12
C ILE A 160 4.22 1.48 19.29
N PRO A 161 3.53 1.84 20.40
CA PRO A 161 2.13 1.49 20.59
C PRO A 161 1.23 2.11 19.51
N GLY A 162 0.15 1.38 19.15
CA GLY A 162 -0.82 1.84 18.14
C GLY A 162 -0.43 1.57 16.69
N ILE A 163 0.74 0.96 16.44
CA ILE A 163 1.11 0.46 15.10
C ILE A 163 1.39 -1.04 15.14
N GLU A 164 1.20 -1.69 13.99
CA GLU A 164 1.62 -3.05 13.69
C GLU A 164 2.62 -3.01 12.53
N LEU A 165 3.87 -3.35 12.81
CA LEU A 165 4.88 -3.47 11.76
C LEU A 165 4.65 -4.75 10.97
N ALA A 166 4.15 -4.63 9.74
CA ALA A 166 3.78 -5.75 8.87
C ALA A 166 4.91 -6.17 7.90
N GLY A 167 5.99 -5.40 7.81
CA GLY A 167 7.11 -5.71 6.93
C GLY A 167 7.87 -4.47 6.44
N MET A 168 8.46 -4.57 5.25
CA MET A 168 9.24 -3.49 4.66
C MET A 168 8.82 -3.20 3.20
N MET A 169 9.03 -1.97 2.80
CA MET A 169 8.96 -1.51 1.42
C MET A 169 10.36 -1.12 0.92
#